data_1f053e037a724c9419f79fdaaab68104
#
_entry.id   1f053e037a724c9419f79fdaaab68104
#
_cell.length_a   1.000
_cell.length_b   1.000
_cell.length_c   1.000
_cell.angle_alpha   90.00
_cell.angle_beta   90.00
_cell.angle_gamma   90.00
#
_symmetry.space_group_name_H-M   'P 1'
#
loop_
_entity.id
_entity.type
_entity.pdbx_description
1 polymer ?
#
loop_
_entity_poly.entity_id
_entity_poly.type
_entity_poly.pdbx_seq_one_letter_code
_entity_poly.pdbx_strand_id
1 'polypeptide(L)' 'MGLDCVPISTYCRNAGETLDAVNKRIQRGIWKEGVHVLKVDGVKERWVDLMEITKWARKNKDHYLSLEE' A
#
# COMPACT_ATOMS: atom_id res chain seq x y z
N MET A 1 -17.61 2.39 -9.82
CA MET A 1 -17.12 3.19 -8.71
C MET A 1 -16.04 2.42 -7.97
N GLY A 2 -14.83 2.96 -7.93
CA GLY A 2 -13.73 2.30 -7.26
C GLY A 2 -13.79 2.46 -5.76
N LEU A 3 -13.19 1.53 -5.04
CA LEU A 3 -13.02 1.63 -3.60
C LEU A 3 -11.73 2.40 -3.32
N ASP A 4 -11.80 3.34 -2.40
CA ASP A 4 -10.62 4.11 -2.01
C ASP A 4 -9.75 3.31 -1.03
N CYS A 5 -10.37 2.44 -0.27
CA CYS A 5 -9.67 1.61 0.71
C CYS A 5 -10.13 0.17 0.58
N VAL A 6 -9.22 -0.78 0.74
CA VAL A 6 -9.54 -2.20 0.72
C VAL A 6 -8.72 -2.91 1.79
N PRO A 7 -9.19 -4.06 2.27
CA PRO A 7 -8.40 -4.88 3.19
C PRO A 7 -7.08 -5.29 2.55
N ILE A 8 -6.05 -5.49 3.37
CA ILE A 8 -4.74 -5.88 2.87
C ILE A 8 -4.82 -7.16 2.03
N SER A 9 -5.62 -8.14 2.45
CA SER A 9 -5.75 -9.39 1.71
C SER A 9 -6.31 -9.15 0.30
N THR A 10 -7.27 -8.26 0.18
CA THR A 10 -7.85 -7.91 -1.12
C THR A 10 -6.81 -7.21 -1.98
N TYR A 11 -6.06 -6.28 -1.39
CA TYR A 11 -4.99 -5.61 -2.10
C TYR A 11 -3.95 -6.60 -2.61
N CYS A 12 -3.51 -7.52 -1.75
CA CYS A 12 -2.51 -8.51 -2.13
C CYS A 12 -2.98 -9.38 -3.30
N ARG A 13 -4.25 -9.77 -3.26
CA ARG A 13 -4.83 -10.60 -4.32
C ARG A 13 -4.85 -9.86 -5.64
N ASN A 14 -5.27 -8.60 -5.61
CA ASN A 14 -5.39 -7.80 -6.82
C ASN A 14 -4.04 -7.38 -7.38
N ALA A 15 -3.09 -7.10 -6.52
CA ALA A 15 -1.78 -6.64 -6.93
C ALA A 15 -0.77 -7.77 -7.16
N GLY A 16 -1.14 -8.99 -6.81
CA GLY A 16 -0.23 -10.13 -6.95
C GLY A 16 0.91 -10.09 -5.95
N GLU A 17 0.71 -9.49 -4.79
CA GLU A 17 1.73 -9.41 -3.75
C GLU A 17 1.41 -10.32 -2.59
N THR A 18 2.40 -10.58 -1.75
CA THR A 18 2.23 -11.39 -0.55
C THR A 18 1.99 -10.49 0.65
N LEU A 19 1.29 -11.04 1.65
CA LEU A 19 1.08 -10.34 2.90
C LEU A 19 2.41 -10.00 3.58
N ASP A 20 3.36 -10.92 3.48
CA ASP A 20 4.69 -10.72 4.06
C ASP A 20 5.39 -9.50 3.46
N ALA A 21 5.30 -9.31 2.14
CA ALA A 21 5.89 -8.18 1.47
C ALA A 21 5.29 -6.86 1.97
N VAL A 22 3.97 -6.83 2.14
CA VAL A 22 3.29 -5.64 2.65
C VAL A 22 3.71 -5.35 4.08
N ASN A 23 3.75 -6.38 4.93
CA ASN A 23 4.16 -6.22 6.32
C ASN A 23 5.59 -5.67 6.42
N LYS A 24 6.48 -6.12 5.57
CA LYS A 24 7.85 -5.63 5.56
C LYS A 24 7.92 -4.15 5.19
N ARG A 25 7.10 -3.71 4.25
CA ARG A 25 7.04 -2.29 3.90
C ARG A 25 6.58 -1.46 5.08
N ILE A 26 5.61 -1.96 5.83
CA ILE A 26 5.11 -1.26 7.02
C ILE A 26 6.20 -1.20 8.09
N GLN A 27 6.88 -2.31 8.33
CA GLN A 27 7.95 -2.37 9.33
C GLN A 27 9.10 -1.43 9.00
N ARG A 28 9.41 -1.28 7.73
CA ARG A 28 10.51 -0.42 7.28
C ARG A 28 10.10 1.05 7.19
N GLY A 29 8.84 1.36 7.42
CA GLY A 29 8.35 2.72 7.35
C GLY A 29 8.12 3.22 5.93
N ILE A 30 8.16 2.32 4.96
CA ILE A 30 7.87 2.68 3.56
C ILE A 30 6.39 3.03 3.43
N TRP A 31 5.54 2.20 4.03
CA TRP A 31 4.11 2.47 4.12
C TRP A 31 3.79 2.82 5.57
N LYS A 32 3.34 4.04 5.80
CA LYS A 32 3.08 4.52 7.16
C LYS A 32 1.66 4.21 7.59
N GLU A 33 1.53 3.74 8.82
CA GLU A 33 0.22 3.51 9.42
C GLU A 33 -0.46 4.86 9.65
N GLY A 34 -1.72 4.95 9.26
CA GLY A 34 -2.44 6.20 9.30
C GLY A 34 -2.41 6.98 8.01
N VAL A 35 -1.54 6.61 7.08
CA VAL A 35 -1.42 7.25 5.77
C VAL A 35 -1.69 6.22 4.67
N HIS A 36 -0.78 5.28 4.51
CA HIS A 36 -0.92 4.22 3.49
C HIS A 36 -1.74 3.05 3.99
N VAL A 37 -1.63 2.75 5.27
CA VAL A 37 -2.29 1.61 5.90
C VAL A 37 -3.15 2.14 7.04
N LEU A 38 -4.40 1.72 7.07
CA LEU A 38 -5.36 2.20 8.06
C LEU A 38 -5.79 1.06 8.98
N LYS A 39 -5.88 1.37 10.26
CA LYS A 39 -6.38 0.43 11.25
C LYS A 39 -7.84 0.77 11.52
N VAL A 40 -8.74 -0.17 11.24
CA VAL A 40 -10.17 0.05 11.39
C VAL A 40 -10.65 -0.63 12.66
N ASP A 41 -11.39 0.11 13.50
CA ASP A 41 -11.93 -0.44 14.73
C ASP A 41 -12.86 -1.60 14.45
N GLY A 42 -12.72 -2.66 15.25
CA GLY A 42 -13.56 -3.82 15.12
C GLY A 42 -13.16 -4.77 13.99
N VAL A 43 -12.11 -4.45 13.28
CA VAL A 43 -11.61 -5.28 12.19
C VAL A 43 -10.18 -5.68 12.52
N LYS A 44 -9.88 -6.97 12.42
CA LYS A 44 -8.53 -7.47 12.71
C LYS A 44 -7.53 -7.09 11.66
N GLU A 45 -7.98 -7.04 10.43
CA GLU A 45 -7.13 -6.81 9.29
C GLU A 45 -7.00 -5.31 9.01
N ARG A 46 -5.78 -4.88 8.71
CA ARG A 46 -5.57 -3.49 8.29
C ARG A 46 -6.08 -3.30 6.86
N TRP A 47 -6.42 -2.07 6.56
CA TRP A 47 -6.85 -1.66 5.23
C TRP A 47 -5.80 -0.78 4.60
N VAL A 48 -5.70 -0.80 3.29
CA VAL A 48 -4.78 0.07 2.57
C VAL A 48 -5.57 1.17 1.86
N ASP A 49 -5.00 2.37 1.88
CA ASP A 49 -5.57 3.52 1.18
C ASP A 49 -5.01 3.50 -0.24
N LEU A 50 -5.84 3.13 -1.19
CA LEU A 50 -5.40 2.96 -2.58
C LEU A 50 -4.90 4.26 -3.20
N MET A 51 -5.47 5.40 -2.79
CA MET A 51 -5.00 6.68 -3.31
C MET A 51 -3.56 6.95 -2.87
N GLU A 52 -3.26 6.68 -1.61
CA GLU A 52 -1.90 6.89 -1.09
C GLU A 52 -0.93 5.87 -1.69
N ILE A 53 -1.38 4.64 -1.88
CA ILE A 53 -0.55 3.62 -2.52
C ILE A 53 -0.26 4.03 -3.97
N THR A 54 -1.24 4.57 -4.66
CA THR A 54 -1.06 5.04 -6.03
C THR A 54 -0.05 6.18 -6.09
N LYS A 55 -0.14 7.13 -5.17
CA LYS A 55 0.82 8.22 -5.11
C LYS A 55 2.24 7.71 -4.85
N TRP A 56 2.36 6.77 -3.92
CA TRP A 56 3.63 6.16 -3.60
C TRP A 56 4.23 5.45 -4.82
N ALA A 57 3.43 4.68 -5.52
CA ALA A 57 3.90 3.94 -6.69
C ALA A 57 4.34 4.88 -7.80
N ARG A 58 3.60 5.95 -8.03
CA ARG A 58 3.96 6.93 -9.06
C ARG A 58 5.24 7.65 -8.72
N LYS A 59 5.43 7.98 -7.45
CA LYS A 59 6.64 8.63 -6.98
C LYS A 59 7.86 7.74 -7.23
N ASN A 60 7.73 6.46 -6.95
CA ASN A 60 8.79 5.50 -7.18
C ASN A 60 9.06 5.30 -8.66
N LYS A 61 8.03 5.33 -9.48
CA LYS A 61 8.18 5.22 -10.93
C LYS A 61 8.98 6.39 -11.47
N ASP A 62 8.67 7.60 -11.04
CA ASP A 62 9.39 8.79 -11.48
C ASP A 62 10.85 8.71 -11.08
N HIS A 63 11.11 8.28 -9.86
CA HIS A 63 12.46 8.11 -9.37
C HIS A 63 13.22 7.08 -10.20
N TYR A 64 12.57 5.97 -10.50
CA TYR A 64 13.16 4.90 -11.29
C TYR A 64 13.52 5.39 -12.70
N LEU A 65 12.62 6.13 -13.33
CA LEU A 65 12.86 6.68 -14.65
C LEU A 65 14.03 7.66 -14.66
N SER A 66 14.15 8.46 -13.61
CA SER A 66 15.27 9.39 -13.47
C SER A 66 16.61 8.64 -13.39
N LEU A 67 16.61 7.52 -12.69
CA LEU A 67 17.84 6.72 -12.55
C LEU A 67 18.28 6.08 -13.86
N GLU A 68 17.36 5.83 -14.75
CA GLU A 68 17.71 5.22 -16.04
C GLU A 68 18.34 6.21 -17.01
N GLU A 69 18.17 7.47 -16.78
CA GLU A 69 18.80 8.48 -17.60
C GLU A 69 20.18 8.81 -17.10
#